data_db64f70cc777e29f090a7310f22c7ba6
#
_entry.id   db64f70cc777e29f090a7310f22c7ba6
#
_cell.length_a   1.000
_cell.length_b   1.000
_cell.length_c   1.000
_cell.angle_alpha   90.00
_cell.angle_beta   90.00
_cell.angle_gamma   90.00
#
_symmetry.space_group_name_H-M   'P 1'
#
loop_
_entity.id
_entity.type
_entity.pdbx_description
1 polymer ?
#
loop_
_entity_poly.entity_id
_entity_poly.type
_entity_poly.pdbx_seq_one_letter_code
_entity_poly.pdbx_strand_id
1 'polypeptide(L)'
;MSPVFKDRTTEWHTTTQYRVFLTRHFARWLRKTSLTPAALCAAIEEMVAGLIDAELGGHVLKKRVALPGRGKKGSVRTLVATRRGHRWFYLFGFEKNERANVTPTELLALQMLASSLLDLKDDELEAAIADGTLQEICHETTPSGCPTPKPTS
;
A
#
# COMPACT_ATOMS: atom_id res chain seq x y z
N MET A 1 -26.14 20.59 14.90
CA MET A 1 -25.81 20.34 14.60
C MET A 1 -25.52 20.22 14.22
N SER A 2 -25.43 20.20 14.49
CA SER A 2 -24.97 19.77 14.03
C SER A 2 -24.53 19.55 13.70
N PRO A 3 -24.55 19.49 13.76
CA PRO A 3 -23.77 18.99 13.43
C PRO A 3 -23.10 18.91 13.13
N VAL A 4 -23.14 19.04 13.27
CA VAL A 4 -22.33 18.79 12.97
C VAL A 4 -21.65 18.82 13.02
N PHE A 5 -21.65 18.75 13.49
CA PHE A 5 -20.78 18.45 13.45
C PHE A 5 -20.42 18.08 13.45
N LYS A 6 -20.64 17.98 13.62
CA LYS A 6 -20.16 17.40 13.51
C LYS A 6 -19.65 17.17 13.24
N ASP A 7 -19.66 17.25 13.51
CA ASP A 7 -19.04 16.86 13.17
C ASP A 7 -18.31 16.98 13.02
N ARG A 8 -18.36 17.01 13.23
CA ARG A 8 -17.55 16.98 13.15
C ARG A 8 -16.63 16.76 13.45
N THR A 9 -16.41 16.59 13.83
CA THR A 9 -15.55 16.29 14.16
C THR A 9 -14.99 15.54 14.00
N THR A 10 -15.12 15.49 14.06
CA THR A 10 -14.78 14.34 13.75
C THR A 10 -14.22 14.10 12.45
N GLU A 11 -14.27 14.66 11.63
CA GLU A 11 -13.82 14.43 10.38
C GLU A 11 -12.44 14.23 10.19
N TRP A 12 -11.64 14.73 10.91
CA TRP A 12 -10.24 14.58 10.77
C TRP A 12 -9.82 13.14 10.87
N HIS A 13 -10.44 12.38 11.66
CA HIS A 13 -10.02 11.01 11.77
C HIS A 13 -10.62 10.16 10.69
N THR A 14 -11.52 10.68 9.94
CA THR A 14 -12.06 9.90 8.86
C THR A 14 -11.10 9.79 7.71
N THR A 15 -10.01 10.56 7.74
CA THR A 15 -9.07 10.48 6.65
C THR A 15 -8.28 9.21 6.65
N THR A 16 -8.32 8.43 7.71
CA THR A 16 -7.53 7.23 7.77
C THR A 16 -8.33 6.01 7.41
N GLN A 17 -8.99 6.07 6.31
CA GLN A 17 -9.81 4.96 5.88
C GLN A 17 -9.07 3.91 5.10
N TYR A 18 -7.81 4.16 4.77
CA TYR A 18 -7.10 3.26 3.89
C TYR A 18 -6.41 2.16 4.66
N ARG A 19 -6.49 0.96 4.14
CA ARG A 19 -5.72 -0.15 4.66
C ARG A 19 -4.72 -0.55 3.61
N VAL A 20 -3.47 -0.73 4.01
CA VAL A 20 -2.37 -0.99 3.08
C VAL A 20 -1.72 -2.31 3.45
N PHE A 21 -1.55 -3.16 2.46
CA PHE A 21 -1.02 -4.50 2.67
C PHE A 21 0.16 -4.76 1.75
N LEU A 22 1.07 -5.59 2.21
CA LEU A 22 2.17 -6.09 1.41
C LEU A 22 1.92 -7.56 1.14
N THR A 23 2.06 -7.98 -0.11
CA THR A 23 2.08 -9.41 -0.40
C THR A 23 3.37 -9.98 0.15
N ARG A 24 3.39 -11.32 0.33
CA ARG A 24 4.61 -11.97 0.83
C ARG A 24 5.79 -11.72 -0.10
N HIS A 25 5.54 -11.75 -1.39
CA HIS A 25 6.59 -11.47 -2.38
C HIS A 25 7.14 -10.06 -2.20
N PHE A 26 6.25 -9.08 -2.08
CA PHE A 26 6.68 -7.70 -1.92
C PHE A 26 7.42 -7.50 -0.60
N ALA A 27 6.92 -8.09 0.47
CA ALA A 27 7.55 -7.96 1.78
C ALA A 27 8.97 -8.52 1.77
N ARG A 28 9.16 -9.64 1.04
CA ARG A 28 10.48 -10.24 0.92
C ARG A 28 11.43 -9.33 0.15
N TRP A 29 10.95 -8.75 -0.94
CA TRP A 29 11.75 -7.80 -1.72
C TRP A 29 12.09 -6.57 -0.89
N LEU A 30 11.11 -6.09 -0.11
CA LEU A 30 11.28 -4.90 0.70
C LEU A 30 12.44 -5.03 1.68
N ARG A 31 12.62 -6.21 2.25
CA ARG A 31 13.69 -6.43 3.23
C ARG A 31 15.08 -6.29 2.61
N LYS A 32 15.17 -6.36 1.29
CA LYS A 32 16.44 -6.22 0.60
C LYS A 32 16.72 -4.79 0.15
N THR A 33 15.84 -3.88 0.46
CA THR A 33 15.98 -2.48 0.05
C THR A 33 16.10 -1.61 1.29
N SER A 34 16.40 -0.34 1.09
CA SER A 34 16.38 0.63 2.17
C SER A 34 15.04 1.34 2.29
N LEU A 35 14.05 0.87 1.53
CA LEU A 35 12.72 1.45 1.57
C LEU A 35 12.04 1.10 2.89
N THR A 36 11.33 2.06 3.46
CA THR A 36 10.66 1.87 4.74
C THR A 36 9.15 1.79 4.58
N PRO A 37 8.46 1.16 5.53
CA PRO A 37 6.99 1.20 5.49
C PRO A 37 6.44 2.62 5.51
N ALA A 38 7.10 3.55 6.21
CA ALA A 38 6.65 4.93 6.23
C ALA A 38 6.64 5.53 4.83
N ALA A 39 7.66 5.24 4.03
CA ALA A 39 7.72 5.75 2.66
C ALA A 39 6.59 5.14 1.81
N LEU A 40 6.28 3.88 2.05
CA LEU A 40 5.17 3.24 1.33
C LEU A 40 3.83 3.83 1.72
N CYS A 41 3.66 4.16 2.99
CA CYS A 41 2.41 4.79 3.44
C CYS A 41 2.26 6.18 2.84
N ALA A 42 3.35 6.94 2.79
CA ALA A 42 3.32 8.26 2.17
C ALA A 42 2.98 8.17 0.69
N ALA A 43 3.49 7.13 0.01
CA ALA A 43 3.18 6.94 -1.41
C ALA A 43 1.70 6.68 -1.63
N ILE A 44 1.05 5.96 -0.72
CA ILE A 44 -0.39 5.72 -0.83
C ILE A 44 -1.14 7.05 -0.76
N GLU A 45 -0.75 7.93 0.17
CA GLU A 45 -1.40 9.22 0.28
C GLU A 45 -1.23 10.04 -0.99
N GLU A 46 -0.06 9.95 -1.61
CA GLU A 46 0.17 10.63 -2.88
C GLU A 46 -0.73 10.06 -3.98
N MET A 47 -0.89 8.74 -4.02
CA MET A 47 -1.75 8.13 -5.02
C MET A 47 -3.21 8.48 -4.80
N VAL A 48 -3.63 8.58 -3.55
CA VAL A 48 -4.99 9.03 -3.25
C VAL A 48 -5.21 10.44 -3.78
N ALA A 49 -4.17 11.27 -3.73
CA ALA A 49 -4.23 12.63 -4.25
C ALA A 49 -4.08 12.71 -5.77
N GLY A 50 -3.90 11.56 -6.43
CA GLY A 50 -3.81 11.52 -7.88
C GLY A 50 -2.41 11.44 -8.44
N LEU A 51 -1.39 11.36 -7.59
CA LEU A 51 0.00 11.31 -8.05
C LEU A 51 0.39 9.87 -8.35
N ILE A 52 0.07 9.44 -9.55
CA ILE A 52 0.28 8.08 -10.01
C ILE A 52 1.13 8.16 -11.27
N ASP A 53 2.13 7.30 -11.39
CA ASP A 53 3.01 7.34 -12.55
C ASP A 53 2.37 6.71 -13.78
N ALA A 54 1.61 5.64 -13.61
CA ALA A 54 0.94 5.01 -14.73
C ALA A 54 -0.15 4.09 -14.23
N GLU A 55 -1.19 3.94 -15.03
CA GLU A 55 -2.22 2.94 -14.80
C GLU A 55 -1.97 1.82 -15.79
N LEU A 56 -1.80 0.63 -15.27
CA LEU A 56 -1.43 -0.52 -16.10
C LEU A 56 -2.60 -1.42 -16.46
N GLY A 57 -3.80 -1.05 -16.03
CA GLY A 57 -4.98 -1.86 -16.26
C GLY A 57 -5.14 -2.94 -15.20
N GLY A 58 -6.34 -3.51 -15.12
CA GLY A 58 -6.61 -4.57 -14.16
C GLY A 58 -6.44 -4.14 -12.73
N HIS A 59 -6.65 -2.88 -12.43
CA HIS A 59 -6.53 -2.29 -11.09
C HIS A 59 -5.08 -2.25 -10.60
N VAL A 60 -4.11 -2.28 -11.51
CA VAL A 60 -2.70 -2.19 -11.14
C VAL A 60 -2.16 -0.81 -11.51
N LEU A 61 -1.57 -0.14 -10.53
CA LEU A 61 -0.98 1.18 -10.72
C LEU A 61 0.52 1.09 -10.52
N LYS A 62 1.26 1.94 -11.22
CA LYS A 62 2.70 2.04 -11.04
C LYS A 62 3.01 3.33 -10.29
N LYS A 63 3.83 3.22 -9.26
CA LYS A 63 4.19 4.36 -8.42
C LYS A 63 5.67 4.33 -8.13
N ARG A 64 6.34 5.43 -8.42
CA ARG A 64 7.74 5.59 -8.09
C ARG A 64 7.86 6.05 -6.64
N VAL A 65 8.76 5.42 -5.90
CA VAL A 65 9.00 5.77 -4.51
C VAL A 65 10.49 6.02 -4.34
N ALA A 66 10.83 7.17 -3.75
CA ALA A 66 12.22 7.52 -3.55
C ALA A 66 12.80 6.73 -2.38
N LEU A 67 14.05 6.27 -2.55
CA LEU A 67 14.76 5.61 -1.47
C LEU A 67 15.38 6.66 -0.56
N PRO A 68 15.34 6.47 0.75
CA PRO A 68 15.91 7.45 1.68
C PRO A 68 17.39 7.67 1.40
N GLY A 69 17.80 8.93 1.39
CA GLY A 69 19.21 9.27 1.27
C GLY A 69 19.82 9.13 -0.10
N ARG A 70 19.06 8.72 -1.10
CA ARG A 70 19.61 8.52 -2.43
C ARG A 70 19.23 9.58 -3.43
N GLY A 71 18.34 10.48 -3.05
CA GLY A 71 17.90 11.52 -3.95
C GLY A 71 17.19 10.94 -5.17
N LYS A 72 17.31 11.64 -6.28
CA LYS A 72 16.57 11.27 -7.47
C LYS A 72 16.98 9.94 -8.08
N LYS A 73 18.22 9.56 -7.88
CA LYS A 73 18.72 8.34 -8.50
C LYS A 73 18.32 7.08 -7.75
N GLY A 74 17.85 7.23 -6.54
CA GLY A 74 17.54 6.10 -5.72
C GLY A 74 16.06 5.79 -5.61
N SER A 75 15.33 5.93 -6.69
CA SER A 75 13.92 5.57 -6.65
C SER A 75 13.70 4.15 -7.13
N VAL A 76 12.67 3.54 -6.60
CA VAL A 76 12.22 2.23 -7.06
C VAL A 76 10.84 2.38 -7.68
N ARG A 77 10.45 1.39 -8.44
CA ARG A 77 9.11 1.32 -9.00
C ARG A 77 8.33 0.29 -8.21
N THR A 78 7.11 0.65 -7.85
CA THR A 78 6.22 -0.29 -7.17
C THR A 78 4.96 -0.46 -7.99
N LEU A 79 4.39 -1.66 -7.93
CA LEU A 79 3.11 -1.94 -8.56
C LEU A 79 2.11 -2.22 -7.45
N VAL A 80 0.97 -1.55 -7.52
CA VAL A 80 0.00 -1.51 -6.44
C VAL A 80 -1.37 -1.87 -6.99
N ALA A 81 -2.07 -2.75 -6.30
CA ALA A 81 -3.44 -3.10 -6.67
C ALA A 81 -4.40 -2.28 -5.83
N THR A 82 -5.37 -1.66 -6.47
CA THR A 82 -6.39 -0.91 -5.75
C THR A 82 -7.55 -0.59 -6.70
N ARG A 83 -8.75 -0.52 -6.13
CA ARG A 83 -9.90 0.07 -6.81
C ARG A 83 -10.09 1.51 -6.36
N ARG A 84 -9.04 2.05 -5.74
CA ARG A 84 -9.00 3.43 -5.20
C ARG A 84 -10.02 3.64 -4.09
N GLY A 85 -10.42 2.52 -3.46
CA GLY A 85 -11.24 2.59 -2.27
C GLY A 85 -10.38 2.46 -1.04
N HIS A 86 -10.75 1.54 -0.15
CA HIS A 86 -10.08 1.42 1.13
C HIS A 86 -8.87 0.51 1.12
N ARG A 87 -8.77 -0.40 0.16
CA ARG A 87 -7.72 -1.42 0.19
C ARG A 87 -6.68 -1.17 -0.87
N TRP A 88 -5.42 -1.22 -0.47
CA TRP A 88 -4.27 -0.99 -1.33
C TRP A 88 -3.27 -2.10 -1.05
N PHE A 89 -2.85 -2.80 -2.10
CA PHE A 89 -1.93 -3.93 -1.97
C PHE A 89 -0.68 -3.68 -2.78
N TYR A 90 0.48 -3.70 -2.13
CA TYR A 90 1.75 -3.64 -2.84
C TYR A 90 2.07 -5.03 -3.35
N LEU A 91 2.22 -5.17 -4.66
CA LEU A 91 2.37 -6.46 -5.32
C LEU A 91 3.80 -6.77 -5.70
N PHE A 92 4.52 -5.80 -6.22
CA PHE A 92 5.79 -6.03 -6.87
C PHE A 92 6.62 -4.76 -6.82
N GLY A 93 7.94 -4.93 -6.70
CA GLY A 93 8.84 -3.80 -6.71
C GLY A 93 10.10 -4.13 -7.49
N PHE A 94 10.70 -3.12 -8.08
CA PHE A 94 11.95 -3.30 -8.79
C PHE A 94 12.70 -1.98 -8.86
N GLU A 95 14.01 -2.06 -8.97
CA GLU A 95 14.83 -0.87 -9.15
C GLU A 95 15.00 -0.62 -10.64
N LYS A 96 15.00 0.66 -10.98
CA LYS A 96 15.09 1.05 -12.38
C LYS A 96 16.37 0.52 -13.04
N ASN A 97 17.45 0.45 -12.27
CA ASN A 97 18.71 -0.03 -12.86
C ASN A 97 18.73 -1.54 -13.05
N GLU A 98 17.79 -2.26 -12.47
CA GLU A 98 17.71 -3.70 -12.68
C GLU A 98 16.86 -4.04 -13.88
N ARG A 99 15.80 -3.28 -14.10
CA ARG A 99 14.92 -3.47 -15.24
C ARG A 99 14.12 -2.19 -15.46
N ALA A 100 13.68 -2.02 -16.69
CA ALA A 100 12.91 -0.82 -17.04
C ALA A 100 11.43 -0.97 -16.69
N ASN A 101 10.90 -2.20 -16.74
CA ASN A 101 9.48 -2.41 -16.54
C ASN A 101 9.23 -3.90 -16.36
N VAL A 102 7.97 -4.25 -16.03
CA VAL A 102 7.57 -5.65 -16.00
C VAL A 102 7.25 -6.10 -17.42
N THR A 103 7.39 -7.41 -17.65
CA THR A 103 7.03 -7.97 -18.93
C THR A 103 5.51 -8.08 -19.05
N PRO A 104 4.97 -8.23 -20.26
CA PRO A 104 3.54 -8.42 -20.42
C PRO A 104 3.02 -9.65 -19.67
N THR A 105 3.77 -10.72 -19.63
CA THR A 105 3.38 -11.92 -18.91
C THR A 105 3.34 -11.66 -17.40
N GLU A 106 4.34 -10.96 -16.88
CA GLU A 106 4.35 -10.59 -15.47
C GLU A 106 3.17 -9.69 -15.14
N LEU A 107 2.89 -8.73 -16.01
CA LEU A 107 1.77 -7.82 -15.76
C LEU A 107 0.45 -8.58 -15.72
N LEU A 108 0.25 -9.52 -16.64
CA LEU A 108 -0.96 -10.31 -16.64
C LEU A 108 -1.13 -11.07 -15.32
N ALA A 109 -0.05 -11.68 -14.84
CA ALA A 109 -0.09 -12.40 -13.58
C ALA A 109 -0.41 -11.46 -12.42
N LEU A 110 0.15 -10.25 -12.44
CA LEU A 110 -0.11 -9.29 -11.40
C LEU A 110 -1.55 -8.77 -11.45
N GLN A 111 -2.11 -8.61 -12.65
CA GLN A 111 -3.51 -8.21 -12.78
C GLN A 111 -4.43 -9.29 -12.22
N MET A 112 -4.12 -10.56 -12.45
CA MET A 112 -4.90 -11.65 -11.91
C MET A 112 -4.81 -11.68 -10.38
N LEU A 113 -3.61 -11.48 -9.85
CA LEU A 113 -3.42 -11.41 -8.41
C LEU A 113 -4.18 -10.23 -7.82
N ALA A 114 -4.14 -9.08 -8.49
CA ALA A 114 -4.84 -7.88 -8.02
C ALA A 114 -6.33 -8.16 -7.89
N SER A 115 -6.91 -8.80 -8.91
CA SER A 115 -8.33 -9.12 -8.88
C SER A 115 -8.67 -10.03 -7.71
N SER A 116 -7.86 -11.06 -7.48
CA SER A 116 -8.08 -11.99 -6.38
C SER A 116 -8.01 -11.29 -5.03
N LEU A 117 -7.02 -10.43 -4.85
CA LEU A 117 -6.85 -9.73 -3.57
C LEU A 117 -7.98 -8.74 -3.32
N LEU A 118 -8.36 -8.01 -4.36
CA LEU A 118 -9.40 -6.99 -4.20
C LEU A 118 -10.78 -7.60 -3.99
N ASP A 119 -10.95 -8.88 -4.36
CA ASP A 119 -12.21 -9.57 -4.16
C ASP A 119 -12.29 -10.31 -2.84
N LEU A 120 -11.23 -10.28 -2.02
CA LEU A 120 -11.26 -10.96 -0.72
C LEU A 120 -12.38 -10.38 0.15
N LYS A 121 -13.12 -11.26 0.78
CA LYS A 121 -14.09 -10.84 1.79
C LYS A 121 -13.36 -10.43 3.05
N ASP A 122 -14.03 -9.72 3.93
CA ASP A 122 -13.40 -9.22 5.13
C ASP A 122 -12.78 -10.33 5.97
N ASP A 123 -13.49 -11.45 6.15
CA ASP A 123 -12.96 -12.55 6.93
C ASP A 123 -11.78 -13.24 6.24
N GLU A 124 -11.82 -13.31 4.91
CA GLU A 124 -10.72 -13.86 4.14
C GLU A 124 -9.49 -12.98 4.25
N LEU A 125 -9.69 -11.67 4.23
CA LEU A 125 -8.60 -10.73 4.38
C LEU A 125 -7.94 -10.87 5.75
N GLU A 126 -8.75 -10.95 6.79
CA GLU A 126 -8.20 -11.11 8.15
C GLU A 126 -7.46 -12.44 8.30
N ALA A 127 -7.97 -13.49 7.69
CA ALA A 127 -7.28 -14.79 7.72
C ALA A 127 -5.93 -14.71 7.01
N ALA A 128 -5.86 -13.99 5.89
CA ALA A 128 -4.60 -13.83 5.16
C ALA A 128 -3.58 -13.05 5.97
N ILE A 129 -4.04 -12.05 6.73
CA ILE A 129 -3.15 -11.31 7.61
C ILE A 129 -2.66 -12.23 8.74
N ALA A 130 -3.56 -12.99 9.32
CA ALA A 130 -3.23 -13.85 10.45
C ALA A 130 -2.22 -14.93 10.07
N ASP A 131 -2.32 -15.46 8.85
CA ASP A 131 -1.42 -16.55 8.44
C ASP A 131 -0.15 -16.06 7.76
N GLY A 132 0.02 -14.74 7.63
CA GLY A 132 1.24 -14.18 7.07
C GLY A 132 1.26 -14.07 5.56
N THR A 133 0.17 -14.40 4.89
CA THR A 133 0.07 -14.22 3.44
C THR A 133 0.12 -12.74 3.08
N LEU A 134 -0.50 -11.92 3.91
CA LEU A 134 -0.47 -10.47 3.76
C LEU A 134 0.06 -9.85 5.05
N GLN A 135 0.80 -8.78 4.89
CA GLN A 135 1.29 -8.00 6.03
C GLN A 135 0.68 -6.62 5.95
N GLU A 136 -0.04 -6.22 6.97
CA GLU A 136 -0.64 -4.89 6.99
C GLU A 136 0.34 -3.86 7.51
N ILE A 137 0.41 -2.71 6.85
CA ILE A 137 1.23 -1.58 7.28
C ILE A 137 0.33 -0.35 7.35
N CYS A 138 0.91 0.79 7.74
CA CYS A 138 0.18 2.07 7.79
C CYS A 138 -0.94 2.05 8.82
N HIS A 139 -0.61 1.45 9.98
CA HIS A 139 -1.63 1.39 10.98
C HIS A 139 -1.98 2.72 11.55
N GLU A 140 -1.62 3.46 11.64
CA GLU A 140 -1.91 4.56 12.14
C GLU A 140 -2.38 4.88 13.19
N THR A 141 -2.70 4.80 13.49
CA THR A 141 -3.07 5.12 14.28
C THR A 141 -2.66 5.68 15.18
N THR A 142 -2.36 5.78 15.55
CA THR A 142 -2.09 6.21 16.20
C THR A 142 -1.36 6.95 16.50
N PRO A 143 -1.46 7.52 16.36
CA PRO A 143 -0.59 8.36 16.61
C PRO A 143 -0.17 8.37 17.90
N SER A 144 -0.08 8.57 18.17
CA SER A 144 0.27 8.67 19.26
C SER A 144 0.52 7.72 19.95
N GLY A 145 0.69 7.40 19.77
CA GLY A 145 1.03 6.54 20.26
C GLY A 145 0.60 5.88 21.08
N CYS A 146 0.13 5.51 21.19
CA CYS A 146 -0.26 4.78 21.95
C CYS A 146 -0.10 3.60 21.84
N PRO A 147 0.03 3.35 22.16
CA PRO A 147 0.28 2.37 22.04
C PRO A 147 -0.09 1.32 22.07
N THR A 148 -0.34 1.16 22.07
CA THR A 148 -0.55 0.35 22.03
C THR A 148 -0.51 -0.63 22.08
N PRO A 149 -0.69 -0.86 22.27
CA PRO A 149 -0.58 -1.74 22.32
C PRO A 149 -0.55 -2.63 22.12
N LYS A 150 -0.58 -2.91 22.12
CA LYS A 150 -0.48 -3.66 21.88
C LYS A 150 -0.53 -4.51 21.94
N PRO A 151 -0.68 -4.59 22.03
CA PRO A 151 -0.67 -5.30 21.97
C PRO A 151 -0.96 -6.09 21.97
N THR A 152 -1.16 -6.15 22.09
CA THR A 152 -1.36 -6.75 21.98
C THR A 152 -1.48 -7.33 21.71
N SER A 153 -1.65 -7.14 21.77
CA SER A 153 -1.67 -7.59 21.49
C SER A 153 -1.56 -7.99 21.34
#